data_08ea262f06a417265443f98b5804e403
#
_entry.id   08ea262f06a417265443f98b5804e403
#
_cell.length_a   1.000
_cell.length_b   1.000
_cell.length_c   1.000
_cell.angle_alpha   90.00
_cell.angle_beta   90.00
_cell.angle_gamma   90.00
#
_symmetry.space_group_name_H-M   'P 1'
#
loop_
_entity.id
_entity.type
_entity.pdbx_description
1 polymer ?
#
loop_
_entity_poly.entity_id
_entity_poly.type
_entity_poly.pdbx_seq_one_letter_code
_entity_poly.pdbx_strand_id
1 'polypeptide(L)'
;MTLWQSNLTWNPAALAIAAIGALSILAIAMSACAQGPRIEIVGADGARRAVVSVEIADTAATREYGLMYRKQLDEDAGMIFVFKAPQHLEFWMKNTVIPLDMIFADSSGKIVGIVRKAAPFSEVIDSVDGDSQYVLEVNGGFCDRHGVKAGDILRFEGFVPKSAD
;
A
#
# COMPACT_ATOMS: atom_id res chain seq x y z
N MET A 1 2.71 -73.15 -32.98
CA MET A 1 1.78 -72.00 -33.21
C MET A 1 1.21 -71.64 -31.87
N THR A 2 1.89 -70.82 -31.11
CA THR A 2 1.55 -70.47 -29.70
C THR A 2 1.34 -68.97 -29.61
N LEU A 3 0.11 -68.56 -29.35
CA LEU A 3 -0.34 -67.17 -29.21
C LEU A 3 0.11 -66.64 -27.85
N TRP A 4 0.84 -65.54 -27.88
CA TRP A 4 1.16 -64.72 -26.71
C TRP A 4 -0.04 -63.79 -26.42
N GLN A 5 -0.70 -63.99 -25.29
CA GLN A 5 -1.64 -63.02 -24.71
C GLN A 5 -0.93 -62.15 -23.70
N SER A 6 -0.72 -60.87 -24.03
CA SER A 6 -0.22 -59.86 -23.09
C SER A 6 -1.39 -59.35 -22.25
N ASN A 7 -1.43 -59.73 -20.99
CA ASN A 7 -2.39 -59.13 -20.01
C ASN A 7 -1.90 -57.72 -19.61
N LEU A 8 -2.50 -56.69 -20.21
CA LEU A 8 -2.40 -55.36 -19.64
C LEU A 8 -3.33 -55.26 -18.40
N THR A 9 -2.75 -55.29 -17.23
CA THR A 9 -3.46 -54.99 -16.00
C THR A 9 -3.58 -53.46 -15.88
N TRP A 10 -4.78 -52.95 -16.03
CA TRP A 10 -5.10 -51.55 -15.83
C TRP A 10 -5.10 -51.23 -14.33
N ASN A 11 -4.20 -50.35 -13.87
CA ASN A 11 -4.11 -49.93 -12.49
C ASN A 11 -4.89 -48.64 -12.27
N PRO A 12 -6.08 -48.64 -11.65
CA PRO A 12 -6.91 -47.44 -11.47
C PRO A 12 -6.31 -46.44 -10.43
N ALA A 13 -5.27 -46.83 -9.69
CA ALA A 13 -4.63 -45.94 -8.71
C ALA A 13 -3.76 -44.85 -9.32
N ALA A 14 -3.31 -45.00 -10.57
CA ALA A 14 -2.47 -44.01 -11.24
C ALA A 14 -3.25 -42.76 -11.71
N LEU A 15 -4.57 -42.84 -11.91
CA LEU A 15 -5.42 -41.71 -12.35
C LEU A 15 -5.85 -40.79 -11.19
N ALA A 16 -5.86 -41.28 -9.94
CA ALA A 16 -6.28 -40.47 -8.78
C ALA A 16 -5.23 -39.46 -8.35
N ILE A 17 -3.94 -39.71 -8.58
CA ILE A 17 -2.85 -38.81 -8.14
C ILE A 17 -2.70 -37.58 -9.06
N ALA A 18 -3.03 -37.73 -10.36
CA ALA A 18 -2.96 -36.61 -11.33
C ALA A 18 -4.07 -35.57 -11.12
N ALA A 19 -5.24 -35.96 -10.62
CA ALA A 19 -6.38 -35.07 -10.42
C ALA A 19 -6.21 -34.15 -9.18
N ILE A 20 -5.52 -34.64 -8.13
CA ILE A 20 -5.30 -33.87 -6.88
C ILE A 20 -4.25 -32.78 -7.09
N GLY A 21 -3.23 -33.02 -7.93
CA GLY A 21 -2.20 -32.02 -8.25
C GLY A 21 -2.71 -30.82 -9.04
N ALA A 22 -3.66 -31.03 -9.97
CA ALA A 22 -4.21 -29.98 -10.80
C ALA A 22 -5.15 -29.02 -10.04
N LEU A 23 -5.91 -29.53 -9.05
CA LEU A 23 -6.79 -28.71 -8.22
C LEU A 23 -6.01 -27.79 -7.25
N SER A 24 -4.86 -28.27 -6.74
CA SER A 24 -4.04 -27.51 -5.81
C SER A 24 -3.32 -26.32 -6.47
N ILE A 25 -2.91 -26.45 -7.73
CA ILE A 25 -2.25 -25.38 -8.49
C ILE A 25 -3.26 -24.27 -8.88
N LEU A 26 -4.51 -24.65 -9.19
CA LEU A 26 -5.55 -23.69 -9.57
C LEU A 26 -5.99 -22.84 -8.34
N ALA A 27 -5.99 -23.38 -7.13
CA ALA A 27 -6.35 -22.66 -5.91
C ALA A 27 -5.31 -21.58 -5.53
N ILE A 28 -4.03 -21.78 -5.84
CA ILE A 28 -2.96 -20.81 -5.55
C ILE A 28 -3.02 -19.63 -6.53
N ALA A 29 -3.43 -19.85 -7.78
CA ALA A 29 -3.54 -18.78 -8.78
C ALA A 29 -4.74 -17.83 -8.54
N MET A 30 -5.79 -18.26 -7.87
CA MET A 30 -6.97 -17.42 -7.57
C MET A 30 -6.79 -16.50 -6.36
N SER A 31 -5.77 -16.70 -5.53
CA SER A 31 -5.52 -15.86 -4.33
C SER A 31 -4.79 -14.55 -4.64
N ALA A 32 -4.30 -14.35 -5.85
CA ALA A 32 -3.50 -13.16 -6.24
C ALA A 32 -4.35 -11.97 -6.73
N CYS A 33 -5.69 -12.06 -6.77
CA CYS A 33 -6.51 -11.14 -7.56
C CYS A 33 -7.40 -10.18 -6.78
N ALA A 34 -7.17 -9.95 -5.46
CA ALA A 34 -8.02 -9.03 -4.69
C ALA A 34 -7.30 -8.27 -3.58
N GLN A 35 -6.10 -7.78 -3.86
CA GLN A 35 -5.46 -6.86 -2.93
C GLN A 35 -5.70 -5.43 -3.41
N GLY A 36 -6.43 -4.64 -2.59
CA GLY A 36 -6.71 -3.23 -2.86
C GLY A 36 -5.43 -2.38 -2.98
N PRO A 37 -5.59 -1.06 -3.18
CA PRO A 37 -4.46 -0.13 -3.32
C PRO A 37 -3.54 -0.19 -2.09
N ARG A 38 -2.22 -0.25 -2.32
CA ARG A 38 -1.20 -0.30 -1.27
C ARG A 38 0.01 0.54 -1.62
N ILE A 39 0.72 0.94 -0.59
CA ILE A 39 2.04 1.58 -0.68
C ILE A 39 3.06 0.67 0.00
N GLU A 40 4.06 0.20 -0.74
CA GLU A 40 5.26 -0.38 -0.17
C GLU A 40 6.27 0.73 0.11
N ILE A 41 6.75 0.82 1.35
CA ILE A 41 7.82 1.77 1.72
C ILE A 41 9.15 1.01 1.70
N VAL A 42 10.07 1.45 0.85
CA VAL A 42 11.37 0.82 0.63
C VAL A 42 12.47 1.79 1.04
N GLY A 43 13.37 1.34 1.89
CA GLY A 43 14.51 2.12 2.32
C GLY A 43 15.49 2.40 1.18
N ALA A 44 16.28 3.47 1.30
CA ALA A 44 17.37 3.77 0.36
C ALA A 44 18.41 2.63 0.27
N ASP A 45 18.44 1.75 1.27
CA ASP A 45 19.24 0.52 1.32
C ASP A 45 18.60 -0.67 0.59
N GLY A 46 17.41 -0.47 -0.01
CA GLY A 46 16.61 -1.49 -0.68
C GLY A 46 15.79 -2.39 0.26
N ALA A 47 15.89 -2.24 1.57
CA ALA A 47 15.11 -3.02 2.52
C ALA A 47 13.66 -2.51 2.59
N ARG A 48 12.69 -3.44 2.58
CA ARG A 48 11.28 -3.09 2.81
C ARG A 48 11.08 -2.66 4.26
N ARG A 49 10.56 -1.44 4.46
CA ARG A 49 10.21 -0.89 5.78
C ARG A 49 8.84 -1.31 6.22
N ALA A 50 7.84 -1.12 5.35
CA ALA A 50 6.44 -1.41 5.64
C ALA A 50 5.62 -1.57 4.36
N VAL A 51 4.40 -2.10 4.50
CA VAL A 51 3.35 -2.06 3.48
C VAL A 51 2.10 -1.46 4.12
N VAL A 52 1.51 -0.46 3.49
CA VAL A 52 0.33 0.26 3.99
C VAL A 52 -0.83 0.05 3.01
N SER A 53 -1.95 -0.44 3.48
CA SER A 53 -3.21 -0.45 2.74
C SER A 53 -3.77 0.97 2.70
N VAL A 54 -4.09 1.52 1.52
CA VAL A 54 -4.42 2.93 1.41
C VAL A 54 -5.79 3.18 0.81
N GLU A 55 -6.46 4.20 1.33
CA GLU A 55 -7.51 4.92 0.62
C GLU A 55 -6.86 6.01 -0.23
N ILE A 56 -7.48 6.35 -1.36
CA ILE A 56 -6.92 7.31 -2.31
C ILE A 56 -7.72 8.61 -2.24
N ALA A 57 -7.03 9.72 -1.97
CA ALA A 57 -7.56 11.07 -2.04
C ALA A 57 -6.97 11.78 -3.25
N ASP A 58 -7.66 11.73 -4.40
CA ASP A 58 -7.20 12.19 -5.71
C ASP A 58 -8.04 13.33 -6.31
N THR A 59 -9.14 13.70 -5.65
CA THR A 59 -9.95 14.88 -5.99
C THR A 59 -9.79 15.98 -4.95
N ALA A 60 -10.09 17.24 -5.30
CA ALA A 60 -10.08 18.35 -4.35
C ALA A 60 -10.93 18.05 -3.11
N ALA A 61 -12.14 17.50 -3.29
CA ALA A 61 -13.05 17.19 -2.18
C ALA A 61 -12.51 16.07 -1.27
N THR A 62 -11.93 15.00 -1.83
CA THR A 62 -11.36 13.90 -1.04
C THR A 62 -10.09 14.34 -0.31
N ARG A 63 -9.26 15.18 -0.93
CA ARG A 63 -8.07 15.75 -0.26
C ARG A 63 -8.45 16.71 0.87
N GLU A 64 -9.47 17.55 0.68
CA GLU A 64 -9.95 18.45 1.75
C GLU A 64 -10.51 17.68 2.94
N TYR A 65 -11.27 16.61 2.69
CA TYR A 65 -11.87 15.80 3.75
C TYR A 65 -10.84 14.94 4.49
N GLY A 66 -9.93 14.27 3.76
CA GLY A 66 -8.88 13.43 4.33
C GLY A 66 -9.38 12.42 5.35
N LEU A 67 -8.67 12.34 6.48
CA LEU A 67 -8.99 11.46 7.62
C LEU A 67 -9.83 12.15 8.72
N MET A 68 -10.49 13.27 8.40
CA MET A 68 -11.37 13.97 9.34
C MET A 68 -12.41 13.03 9.95
N TYR A 69 -12.69 13.22 11.24
CA TYR A 69 -13.71 12.49 12.05
C TYR A 69 -13.45 10.99 12.21
N ARG A 70 -12.34 10.44 11.72
CA ARG A 70 -11.97 9.06 11.97
C ARG A 70 -11.48 8.89 13.39
N LYS A 71 -12.12 8.00 14.13
CA LYS A 71 -11.80 7.71 15.53
C LYS A 71 -10.63 6.74 15.67
N GLN A 72 -10.35 5.96 14.64
CA GLN A 72 -9.27 4.98 14.58
C GLN A 72 -8.86 4.71 13.13
N LEU A 73 -7.65 4.24 12.96
CA LEU A 73 -7.06 3.77 11.72
C LEU A 73 -6.34 2.46 12.04
N ASP A 74 -6.51 1.42 11.24
CA ASP A 74 -5.82 0.16 11.44
C ASP A 74 -4.29 0.38 11.36
N GLU A 75 -3.51 -0.47 12.03
CA GLU A 75 -2.07 -0.24 12.22
C GLU A 75 -1.31 -0.07 10.90
N ASP A 76 -1.66 -0.88 9.89
CA ASP A 76 -1.08 -0.87 8.54
C ASP A 76 -2.01 -0.22 7.50
N ALA A 77 -2.89 0.69 7.92
CA ALA A 77 -3.75 1.47 7.05
C ALA A 77 -3.31 2.93 6.96
N GLY A 78 -3.71 3.60 5.87
CA GLY A 78 -3.41 5.00 5.63
C GLY A 78 -4.27 5.60 4.54
N MET A 79 -3.97 6.87 4.22
CA MET A 79 -4.55 7.56 3.08
C MET A 79 -3.42 8.19 2.25
N ILE A 80 -3.46 7.95 0.94
CA ILE A 80 -2.54 8.58 0.00
C ILE A 80 -3.23 9.74 -0.72
N PHE A 81 -2.68 10.93 -0.56
CA PHE A 81 -3.10 12.15 -1.24
C PHE A 81 -2.30 12.28 -2.52
N VAL A 82 -2.99 12.43 -3.65
CA VAL A 82 -2.40 12.50 -4.99
C VAL A 82 -2.68 13.88 -5.58
N PHE A 83 -1.64 14.62 -5.90
CA PHE A 83 -1.73 15.94 -6.52
C PHE A 83 -1.32 15.88 -8.00
N LYS A 84 -1.83 16.80 -8.80
CA LYS A 84 -1.61 16.84 -10.26
C LYS A 84 -0.15 17.04 -10.65
N ALA A 85 0.57 17.83 -9.88
CA ALA A 85 1.96 18.19 -10.10
C ALA A 85 2.68 18.43 -8.77
N PRO A 86 4.01 18.32 -8.73
CA PRO A 86 4.79 18.71 -7.56
C PRO A 86 4.55 20.17 -7.20
N GLN A 87 4.37 20.44 -5.91
CA GLN A 87 4.19 21.78 -5.36
C GLN A 87 4.53 21.78 -3.86
N HIS A 88 4.70 22.95 -3.27
CA HIS A 88 4.76 23.08 -1.83
C HIS A 88 3.40 22.71 -1.23
N LEU A 89 3.34 21.63 -0.46
CA LEU A 89 2.10 21.13 0.13
C LEU A 89 2.01 21.52 1.59
N GLU A 90 0.82 21.99 1.97
CA GLU A 90 0.47 22.42 3.33
C GLU A 90 -0.71 21.59 3.81
N PHE A 91 -0.60 21.06 5.02
CA PHE A 91 -1.61 20.23 5.66
C PHE A 91 -1.97 20.79 7.04
N TRP A 92 -3.10 20.41 7.55
CA TRP A 92 -3.58 20.72 8.91
C TRP A 92 -4.27 19.50 9.51
N MET A 93 -4.46 19.52 10.82
CA MET A 93 -5.17 18.45 11.56
C MET A 93 -6.58 18.86 11.96
N LYS A 94 -7.19 19.85 11.26
CA LYS A 94 -8.56 20.30 11.53
C LYS A 94 -9.52 19.13 11.45
N ASN A 95 -10.36 18.96 12.46
CA ASN A 95 -11.34 17.86 12.58
C ASN A 95 -10.73 16.44 12.57
N THR A 96 -9.41 16.28 12.63
CA THR A 96 -8.73 14.99 12.70
C THR A 96 -8.47 14.64 14.15
N VAL A 97 -9.08 13.55 14.63
CA VAL A 97 -9.13 13.18 16.06
C VAL A 97 -8.01 12.25 16.50
N ILE A 98 -7.27 11.67 15.56
CA ILE A 98 -6.14 10.77 15.81
C ILE A 98 -4.82 11.46 15.42
N PRO A 99 -3.71 11.23 16.15
CA PRO A 99 -2.41 11.72 15.72
C PRO A 99 -1.96 11.01 14.45
N LEU A 100 -1.32 11.74 13.53
CA LEU A 100 -0.85 11.21 12.24
C LEU A 100 0.63 11.47 12.02
N ASP A 101 1.30 10.56 11.32
CA ASP A 101 2.54 10.87 10.61
C ASP A 101 2.17 11.19 9.16
N MET A 102 2.70 12.30 8.62
CA MET A 102 2.50 12.74 7.24
C MET A 102 3.81 12.59 6.48
N ILE A 103 3.84 11.71 5.47
CA ILE A 103 5.03 11.36 4.69
C ILE A 103 4.91 12.03 3.32
N PHE A 104 5.73 13.05 3.08
CA PHE A 104 5.76 13.84 1.85
C PHE A 104 6.72 13.22 0.85
N ALA A 105 6.27 13.01 -0.39
CA ALA A 105 7.08 12.42 -1.45
C ALA A 105 6.98 13.20 -2.75
N ASP A 106 8.09 13.26 -3.50
CA ASP A 106 8.17 13.87 -4.81
C ASP A 106 7.47 13.04 -5.91
N SER A 107 7.53 13.50 -7.16
CA SER A 107 6.93 12.81 -8.32
C SER A 107 7.50 11.42 -8.62
N SER A 108 8.68 11.10 -8.11
CA SER A 108 9.30 9.78 -8.22
C SER A 108 8.88 8.83 -7.09
N GLY A 109 8.15 9.33 -6.10
CA GLY A 109 7.81 8.62 -4.87
C GLY A 109 8.91 8.68 -3.81
N LYS A 110 10.01 9.43 -4.02
CA LYS A 110 11.04 9.60 -3.01
C LYS A 110 10.56 10.50 -1.88
N ILE A 111 10.69 10.04 -0.64
CA ILE A 111 10.31 10.79 0.56
C ILE A 111 11.26 12.00 0.72
N VAL A 112 10.69 13.20 0.68
CA VAL A 112 11.40 14.46 0.85
C VAL A 112 11.40 14.94 2.29
N GLY A 113 10.33 14.60 3.06
CA GLY A 113 10.24 14.96 4.47
C GLY A 113 9.09 14.24 5.17
N ILE A 114 9.05 14.32 6.48
CA ILE A 114 8.05 13.67 7.33
C ILE A 114 7.69 14.61 8.47
N VAL A 115 6.40 14.91 8.62
CA VAL A 115 5.83 15.47 9.85
C VAL A 115 5.45 14.31 10.75
N ARG A 116 5.98 14.27 11.97
CA ARG A 116 5.77 13.16 12.90
C ARG A 116 4.79 13.55 13.99
N LYS A 117 3.82 12.67 14.25
CA LYS A 117 2.85 12.81 15.35
C LYS A 117 2.15 14.16 15.33
N ALA A 118 1.72 14.62 14.15
CA ALA A 118 0.90 15.82 14.01
C ALA A 118 -0.25 15.78 15.03
N ALA A 119 -0.43 16.88 15.76
CA ALA A 119 -1.32 16.91 16.93
C ALA A 119 -2.79 16.94 16.46
N PRO A 120 -3.68 16.09 17.03
CA PRO A 120 -5.10 16.14 16.74
C PRO A 120 -5.68 17.54 16.92
N PHE A 121 -6.62 17.91 16.03
CA PHE A 121 -7.33 19.21 16.02
C PHE A 121 -6.44 20.44 15.84
N SER A 122 -5.14 20.28 15.53
CA SER A 122 -4.27 21.41 15.24
C SER A 122 -4.67 22.09 13.92
N GLU A 123 -4.77 23.42 13.95
CA GLU A 123 -4.90 24.26 12.76
C GLU A 123 -3.55 24.92 12.37
N VAL A 124 -2.48 24.53 13.03
CA VAL A 124 -1.12 24.88 12.63
C VAL A 124 -0.81 24.14 11.34
N ILE A 125 -0.19 24.86 10.41
CA ILE A 125 0.18 24.28 9.11
C ILE A 125 1.39 23.36 9.29
N ASP A 126 1.23 22.13 8.86
CA ASP A 126 2.27 21.11 8.77
C ASP A 126 2.77 21.03 7.32
N SER A 127 4.05 21.21 7.10
CA SER A 127 4.71 21.14 5.79
C SER A 127 6.14 20.65 5.93
N VAL A 128 6.79 20.40 4.81
CA VAL A 128 8.22 20.07 4.74
C VAL A 128 8.90 20.97 3.71
N ASP A 129 10.20 21.10 3.77
CA ASP A 129 10.95 21.82 2.76
C ASP A 129 10.91 21.08 1.41
N GLY A 130 10.68 21.85 0.33
CA GLY A 130 10.63 21.34 -1.05
C GLY A 130 9.25 20.93 -1.54
N ASP A 131 9.19 20.64 -2.84
CA ASP A 131 7.96 20.27 -3.52
C ASP A 131 7.66 18.78 -3.36
N SER A 132 6.37 18.47 -3.18
CA SER A 132 5.85 17.11 -3.08
C SER A 132 4.67 16.93 -4.04
N GLN A 133 4.46 15.73 -4.52
CA GLN A 133 3.30 15.35 -5.33
C GLN A 133 2.38 14.38 -4.60
N TYR A 134 2.92 13.68 -3.62
CA TYR A 134 2.20 12.69 -2.81
C TYR A 134 2.38 12.98 -1.33
N VAL A 135 1.32 12.74 -0.55
CA VAL A 135 1.42 12.70 0.92
C VAL A 135 0.74 11.42 1.40
N LEU A 136 1.45 10.59 2.16
CA LEU A 136 0.90 9.41 2.81
C LEU A 136 0.68 9.72 4.28
N GLU A 137 -0.59 9.70 4.71
CA GLU A 137 -0.98 9.80 6.11
C GLU A 137 -1.14 8.40 6.71
N VAL A 138 -0.52 8.19 7.87
CA VAL A 138 -0.55 6.95 8.65
C VAL A 138 -0.68 7.29 10.14
N ASN A 139 -0.92 6.27 10.98
CA ASN A 139 -0.97 6.48 12.44
C ASN A 139 0.28 7.17 12.98
N GLY A 140 0.09 8.10 13.91
CA GLY A 140 1.20 8.79 14.59
C GLY A 140 2.20 7.82 15.25
N GLY A 141 3.49 8.01 14.95
CA GLY A 141 4.58 7.13 15.39
C GLY A 141 4.82 5.92 14.50
N PHE A 142 4.09 5.76 13.40
CA PHE A 142 4.32 4.72 12.39
C PHE A 142 5.75 4.81 11.84
N CYS A 143 6.18 5.99 11.45
CA CYS A 143 7.51 6.18 10.88
C CYS A 143 8.65 5.80 11.86
N ASP A 144 8.48 6.05 13.15
CA ASP A 144 9.45 5.66 14.17
C ASP A 144 9.51 4.13 14.32
N ARG A 145 8.34 3.47 14.39
CA ARG A 145 8.27 2.01 14.54
C ARG A 145 8.88 1.26 13.36
N HIS A 146 8.71 1.76 12.14
CA HIS A 146 9.18 1.10 10.92
C HIS A 146 10.51 1.64 10.39
N GLY A 147 11.12 2.63 11.05
CA GLY A 147 12.38 3.24 10.62
C GLY A 147 12.28 4.00 9.30
N VAL A 148 11.09 4.54 8.98
CA VAL A 148 10.86 5.33 7.75
C VAL A 148 11.49 6.70 7.90
N LYS A 149 12.21 7.15 6.86
CA LYS A 149 12.94 8.42 6.85
C LYS A 149 12.98 9.07 5.47
N ALA A 150 13.34 10.34 5.40
CA ALA A 150 13.61 11.02 4.14
C ALA A 150 14.69 10.28 3.35
N GLY A 151 14.48 10.17 2.04
CA GLY A 151 15.30 9.38 1.12
C GLY A 151 14.80 7.97 0.87
N ASP A 152 13.89 7.42 1.69
CA ASP A 152 13.16 6.18 1.38
C ASP A 152 12.16 6.43 0.25
N ILE A 153 11.57 5.38 -0.32
CA ILE A 153 10.75 5.44 -1.55
C ILE A 153 9.38 4.83 -1.29
N LEU A 154 8.32 5.53 -1.70
CA LEU A 154 6.96 5.02 -1.82
C LEU A 154 6.80 4.30 -3.17
N ARG A 155 6.45 3.02 -3.15
CA ARG A 155 6.08 2.24 -4.32
C ARG A 155 4.59 2.00 -4.33
N PHE A 156 3.94 2.33 -5.43
CA PHE A 156 2.50 2.22 -5.59
C PHE A 156 2.15 0.84 -6.13
N GLU A 157 1.28 0.10 -5.43
CA GLU A 157 0.85 -1.24 -5.80
C GLU A 157 -0.68 -1.31 -5.93
N GLY A 158 -1.16 -1.92 -7.02
CA GLY A 158 -2.59 -2.11 -7.27
C GLY A 158 -3.32 -0.88 -7.82
N PHE A 159 -2.62 0.24 -8.04
CA PHE A 159 -3.18 1.45 -8.67
C PHE A 159 -2.09 2.31 -9.31
N VAL A 160 -2.49 3.21 -10.19
CA VAL A 160 -1.61 4.25 -10.76
C VAL A 160 -1.95 5.58 -10.08
N PRO A 161 -0.99 6.24 -9.41
CA PRO A 161 -1.27 7.49 -8.72
C PRO A 161 -1.47 8.61 -9.75
N LYS A 162 -2.73 8.97 -9.97
CA LYS A 162 -3.11 10.05 -10.88
C LYS A 162 -4.19 10.88 -10.22
N SER A 163 -4.02 12.21 -10.19
CA SER A 163 -5.06 13.13 -9.74
C SER A 163 -6.26 13.04 -10.70
N ALA A 164 -7.46 13.08 -10.15
CA ALA A 164 -8.71 13.04 -10.91
C ALA A 164 -9.18 14.45 -11.34
N ASP A 165 -8.51 15.53 -10.89
CA ASP A 165 -8.78 16.92 -11.20
C ASP A 165 -7.55 17.66 -11.77
#